data_292c54c40177c38e65ec12c13f8de959
#
_entry.id   292c54c40177c38e65ec12c13f8de959
#
_cell.length_a   1.000
_cell.length_b   1.000
_cell.length_c   1.000
_cell.angle_alpha   90.00
_cell.angle_beta   90.00
_cell.angle_gamma   90.00
#
_symmetry.space_group_name_H-M   'P 1'
#
loop_
_entity.id
_entity.type
_entity.pdbx_description
1 polymer ?
#
loop_
_entity_poly.entity_id
_entity_poly.type
_entity_poly.pdbx_seq_one_letter_code
_entity_poly.pdbx_strand_id
1 'polypeptide(L)'
;VAIDGKKLGKPKDEKGAEEMLEELSGRTHQVYTGVTLIRLKKAENGSILQESRTFSEGTDVSFYPLTKEEIRSYIATGEPMDKAGAYGIQGKAAVFVKEIKGDYNNVVGLPIARLYQELKNWSGAK
;
A
#
# COMPACT_ATOMS: atom_id res chain seq x y z
N VAL A 1 3.28 2.08 -3.93
CA VAL A 1 4.70 1.79 -3.67
C VAL A 1 5.54 2.89 -4.26
N ALA A 2 6.46 3.40 -3.49
CA ALA A 2 7.37 4.47 -3.92
C ALA A 2 8.79 4.18 -3.46
N ILE A 3 9.75 4.54 -4.28
CA ILE A 3 11.16 4.45 -3.91
C ILE A 3 11.91 5.60 -4.58
N ASP A 4 12.78 6.27 -3.82
CA ASP A 4 13.55 7.42 -4.28
C ASP A 4 12.65 8.49 -4.91
N GLY A 5 11.45 8.70 -4.34
CA GLY A 5 10.50 9.69 -4.84
C GLY A 5 9.75 9.27 -6.10
N LYS A 6 9.96 8.04 -6.57
CA LYS A 6 9.33 7.53 -7.79
C LYS A 6 8.22 6.55 -7.42
N LYS A 7 7.05 6.69 -8.05
CA LYS A 7 5.95 5.75 -7.86
C LYS A 7 6.15 4.52 -8.73
N LEU A 8 5.93 3.34 -8.14
CA LEU A 8 5.94 2.09 -8.88
C LEU A 8 4.50 1.59 -8.98
N GLY A 9 3.98 1.57 -10.18
CA GLY A 9 2.65 1.03 -10.44
C GLY A 9 2.71 -0.47 -10.69
N LYS A 10 1.67 -1.00 -11.31
CA LYS A 10 1.65 -2.41 -11.71
C LYS A 10 2.62 -2.62 -12.86
N PRO A 11 3.35 -3.75 -12.88
CA PRO A 11 4.24 -4.02 -14.00
C PRO A 11 3.43 -4.28 -15.27
N LYS A 12 3.98 -3.85 -16.40
CA LYS A 12 3.32 -4.05 -17.70
C LYS A 12 3.54 -5.45 -18.26
N ASP A 13 4.67 -6.05 -17.90
CA ASP A 13 5.07 -7.36 -18.36
C ASP A 13 6.06 -7.95 -17.36
N GLU A 14 6.53 -9.18 -17.65
CA GLU A 14 7.44 -9.86 -16.73
C GLU A 14 8.78 -9.12 -16.59
N LYS A 15 9.25 -8.52 -17.67
CA LYS A 15 10.48 -7.75 -17.63
C LYS A 15 10.33 -6.54 -16.72
N GLY A 16 9.18 -5.86 -16.79
CA GLY A 16 8.88 -4.73 -15.91
C GLY A 16 8.83 -5.16 -14.46
N ALA A 17 8.24 -6.33 -14.17
CA ALA A 17 8.21 -6.87 -12.84
C ALA A 17 9.62 -7.16 -12.32
N GLU A 18 10.47 -7.72 -13.17
CA GLU A 18 11.86 -8.01 -12.81
C GLU A 18 12.60 -6.73 -12.45
N GLU A 19 12.44 -5.70 -13.27
CA GLU A 19 13.09 -4.41 -13.01
C GLU A 19 12.62 -3.78 -11.71
N MET A 20 11.33 -3.85 -11.41
CA MET A 20 10.79 -3.32 -10.15
C MET A 20 11.37 -4.07 -8.95
N LEU A 21 11.41 -5.38 -8.99
CA LEU A 21 11.92 -6.17 -7.89
C LEU A 21 13.42 -5.97 -7.70
N GLU A 22 14.17 -5.80 -8.79
CA GLU A 22 15.58 -5.48 -8.71
C GLU A 22 15.79 -4.12 -8.04
N GLU A 23 14.93 -3.17 -8.34
CA GLU A 23 15.00 -1.83 -7.75
C GLU A 23 14.71 -1.87 -6.26
N LEU A 24 13.80 -2.73 -5.81
CA LEU A 24 13.44 -2.86 -4.40
C LEU A 24 14.41 -3.74 -3.61
N SER A 25 15.19 -4.57 -4.28
CA SER A 25 16.11 -5.52 -3.64
C SER A 25 17.09 -4.83 -2.71
N GLY A 26 17.16 -5.30 -1.46
CA GLY A 26 18.13 -4.79 -0.49
C GLY A 26 17.93 -3.35 -0.06
N ARG A 27 16.76 -2.78 -0.31
CA ARG A 27 16.50 -1.37 -0.06
C ARG A 27 15.21 -1.17 0.72
N THR A 28 14.99 0.06 1.16
CA THR A 28 13.76 0.47 1.82
C THR A 28 12.91 1.28 0.85
N HIS A 29 11.65 0.90 0.75
CA HIS A 29 10.69 1.65 -0.05
C HIS A 29 9.48 2.00 0.81
N GLN A 30 8.58 2.82 0.28
CA GLN A 30 7.42 3.29 1.00
C GLN A 30 6.14 2.79 0.36
N VAL A 31 5.17 2.44 1.20
CA VAL A 31 3.83 2.08 0.74
C VAL A 31 2.87 3.12 1.32
N TYR A 32 2.16 3.81 0.44
CA TYR A 32 1.20 4.82 0.84
C TYR A 32 -0.21 4.39 0.44
N THR A 33 -1.15 4.62 1.35
CA THR A 33 -2.58 4.43 1.05
C THR A 33 -3.29 5.74 1.35
N GLY A 34 -4.01 6.26 0.36
CA GLY A 34 -4.88 7.40 0.56
C GLY A 34 -6.30 6.93 0.81
N VAL A 35 -6.96 7.53 1.78
CA VAL A 35 -8.34 7.18 2.13
C VAL A 35 -9.17 8.44 2.19
N THR A 36 -10.33 8.43 1.55
CA THR A 36 -11.29 9.51 1.64
C THR A 36 -12.57 8.97 2.26
N LEU A 37 -12.99 9.60 3.37
CA LEU A 37 -14.23 9.26 4.03
C LEU A 37 -15.28 10.28 3.62
N ILE A 38 -16.47 9.81 3.27
CA ILE A 38 -17.57 10.68 2.88
C ILE A 38 -18.73 10.40 3.81
N ARG A 39 -19.32 11.46 4.33
CA ARG A 39 -20.48 11.38 5.20
C ARG A 39 -21.59 12.24 4.63
N LEU A 40 -22.80 11.69 4.55
CA LEU A 40 -23.97 12.43 4.13
C LEU A 40 -24.78 12.80 5.35
N LYS A 41 -25.23 14.06 5.39
CA LYS A 41 -25.97 14.58 6.53
C LYS A 41 -27.19 15.34 6.00
N LYS A 42 -28.36 15.07 6.58
CA LYS A 42 -29.57 15.74 6.20
C LYS A 42 -29.70 17.06 6.97
N ALA A 43 -29.84 18.17 6.27
CA ALA A 43 -30.04 19.48 6.87
C ALA A 43 -31.50 19.66 7.25
N GLU A 44 -31.77 20.65 8.11
CA GLU A 44 -33.12 20.94 8.57
C GLU A 44 -34.07 21.25 7.41
N ASN A 45 -33.59 21.91 6.37
CA ASN A 45 -34.42 22.25 5.22
C ASN A 45 -34.65 21.08 4.25
N GLY A 46 -34.21 19.87 4.62
CA GLY A 46 -34.39 18.69 3.78
C GLY A 46 -33.29 18.46 2.77
N SER A 47 -32.36 19.40 2.60
CA SER A 47 -31.24 19.19 1.68
C SER A 47 -30.22 18.21 2.30
N ILE A 48 -29.39 17.63 1.43
CA ILE A 48 -28.35 16.71 1.87
C ILE A 48 -27.00 17.41 1.77
N LEU A 49 -26.27 17.39 2.89
CA LEU A 49 -24.93 17.93 2.96
C LEU A 49 -23.95 16.78 2.86
N GLN A 50 -22.88 17.00 2.11
CA GLN A 50 -21.81 16.03 1.98
C GLN A 50 -20.58 16.58 2.69
N GLU A 51 -20.03 15.79 3.60
CA GLU A 51 -18.79 16.10 4.27
C GLU A 51 -17.75 15.06 3.87
N SER A 52 -16.50 15.48 3.72
CA SER A 52 -15.45 14.55 3.38
C SER A 52 -14.22 14.82 4.24
N ARG A 53 -13.44 13.75 4.46
CA ARG A 53 -12.16 13.83 5.15
C ARG A 53 -11.20 12.90 4.44
N THR A 54 -10.03 13.42 4.14
CA THR A 54 -9.00 12.65 3.44
C THR A 54 -7.77 12.55 4.31
N PHE A 55 -7.16 11.37 4.34
CA PHE A 55 -5.88 11.17 5.01
C PHE A 55 -5.06 10.16 4.22
N SER A 56 -3.77 10.12 4.50
CA SER A 56 -2.90 9.10 3.93
C SER A 56 -2.08 8.47 5.03
N GLU A 57 -1.69 7.22 4.80
CA GLU A 57 -0.84 6.47 5.72
C GLU A 57 0.35 5.95 4.96
N GLY A 58 1.56 6.18 5.49
CA GLY A 58 2.80 5.71 4.88
C GLY A 58 3.48 4.69 5.77
N THR A 59 4.06 3.68 5.16
CA THR A 59 4.77 2.62 5.86
C THR A 59 6.05 2.31 5.11
N ASP A 60 7.17 2.22 5.83
CA ASP A 60 8.46 1.84 5.25
C ASP A 60 8.59 0.33 5.25
N VAL A 61 8.96 -0.23 4.11
CA VAL A 61 9.20 -1.67 3.96
C VAL A 61 10.62 -1.86 3.45
N SER A 62 11.38 -2.68 4.15
CA SER A 62 12.76 -2.99 3.75
C SER A 62 12.84 -4.43 3.29
N PHE A 63 13.46 -4.65 2.14
CA PHE A 63 13.69 -5.98 1.59
C PHE A 63 15.11 -6.45 1.88
N TYR A 64 15.25 -7.75 2.06
CA TYR A 64 16.57 -8.38 1.95
C TYR A 64 17.04 -8.26 0.51
N PRO A 65 18.36 -8.37 0.26
CA PRO A 65 18.83 -8.48 -1.12
C PRO A 65 18.23 -9.72 -1.78
N LEU A 66 17.73 -9.55 -2.99
CA LEU A 66 17.09 -10.64 -3.74
C LEU A 66 18.03 -11.13 -4.83
N THR A 67 18.09 -12.46 -5.01
CA THR A 67 18.84 -13.03 -6.13
C THR A 67 17.98 -13.02 -7.38
N LYS A 68 18.63 -13.12 -8.53
CA LYS A 68 17.89 -13.22 -9.80
C LYS A 68 16.98 -14.44 -9.82
N GLU A 69 17.41 -15.54 -9.23
CA GLU A 69 16.61 -16.75 -9.16
C GLU A 69 15.36 -16.54 -8.32
N GLU A 70 15.48 -15.86 -7.18
CA GLU A 70 14.33 -15.55 -6.33
C GLU A 70 13.33 -14.68 -7.08
N ILE A 71 13.82 -13.65 -7.77
CA ILE A 71 12.97 -12.76 -8.54
C ILE A 71 12.24 -13.52 -9.66
N ARG A 72 12.97 -14.34 -10.41
CA ARG A 72 12.37 -15.10 -11.50
C ARG A 72 11.37 -16.12 -11.02
N SER A 73 11.68 -16.82 -9.92
CA SER A 73 10.76 -17.79 -9.34
C SER A 73 9.47 -17.12 -8.86
N TYR A 74 9.60 -15.93 -8.29
CA TYR A 74 8.42 -15.20 -7.82
C TYR A 74 7.56 -14.73 -9.00
N ILE A 75 8.19 -14.21 -10.06
CA ILE A 75 7.46 -13.78 -11.25
C ILE A 75 6.73 -14.96 -11.90
N ALA A 76 7.35 -16.14 -11.88
CA ALA A 76 6.75 -17.35 -12.46
C ALA A 76 5.44 -17.73 -11.78
N THR A 77 5.20 -17.28 -10.54
CA THR A 77 3.93 -17.54 -9.86
C THR A 77 2.78 -16.72 -10.41
N GLY A 78 3.07 -15.67 -11.18
CA GLY A 78 2.06 -14.75 -11.69
C GLY A 78 1.61 -13.72 -10.65
N GLU A 79 1.96 -13.89 -9.40
CA GLU A 79 1.52 -13.02 -8.30
C GLU A 79 1.91 -11.55 -8.50
N PRO A 80 3.11 -11.21 -8.99
CA PRO A 80 3.51 -9.81 -9.13
C PRO A 80 2.69 -9.00 -10.13
N MET A 81 2.01 -9.65 -11.07
CA MET A 81 1.54 -8.96 -12.27
C MET A 81 0.39 -7.98 -12.03
N ASP A 82 -0.38 -8.17 -10.99
CA ASP A 82 -1.51 -7.29 -10.69
C ASP A 82 -1.27 -6.38 -9.48
N LYS A 83 0.00 -6.24 -9.06
CA LYS A 83 0.31 -5.51 -7.85
C LYS A 83 1.26 -4.35 -8.11
N ALA A 84 0.99 -3.19 -7.49
CA ALA A 84 1.90 -2.06 -7.54
C ALA A 84 3.23 -2.46 -6.89
N GLY A 85 4.34 -2.10 -7.53
CA GLY A 85 5.66 -2.47 -7.05
C GLY A 85 5.99 -3.95 -7.28
N ALA A 86 5.11 -4.69 -7.94
CA ALA A 86 5.30 -6.07 -8.34
C ALA A 86 5.39 -7.06 -7.17
N TYR A 87 4.76 -6.76 -6.02
CA TYR A 87 4.72 -7.77 -4.95
C TYR A 87 3.52 -7.57 -4.03
N GLY A 88 3.13 -8.66 -3.35
CA GLY A 88 2.12 -8.63 -2.30
C GLY A 88 2.69 -9.23 -1.02
N ILE A 89 2.62 -8.46 0.08
CA ILE A 89 3.25 -8.89 1.34
C ILE A 89 2.58 -10.12 1.95
N GLN A 90 1.31 -10.34 1.65
CA GLN A 90 0.58 -11.51 2.17
C GLN A 90 0.87 -12.79 1.41
N GLY A 91 1.47 -12.67 0.22
CA GLY A 91 1.74 -13.82 -0.61
C GLY A 91 3.16 -14.35 -0.42
N LYS A 92 3.71 -14.91 -1.49
CA LYS A 92 5.02 -15.56 -1.45
C LYS A 92 6.17 -14.58 -1.25
N ALA A 93 5.93 -13.28 -1.48
CA ALA A 93 6.95 -12.26 -1.24
C ALA A 93 7.14 -11.95 0.24
N ALA A 94 6.34 -12.52 1.13
CA ALA A 94 6.53 -12.29 2.57
C ALA A 94 7.95 -12.61 3.01
N VAL A 95 8.59 -13.59 2.40
CA VAL A 95 9.95 -14.00 2.76
C VAL A 95 11.02 -13.00 2.31
N PHE A 96 10.68 -12.05 1.46
CA PHE A 96 11.60 -11.02 1.00
C PHE A 96 11.72 -9.86 2.00
N VAL A 97 10.75 -9.72 2.90
CA VAL A 97 10.64 -8.56 3.78
C VAL A 97 11.51 -8.75 5.02
N LYS A 98 12.41 -7.79 5.22
CA LYS A 98 13.30 -7.77 6.38
C LYS A 98 12.67 -7.03 7.55
N GLU A 99 12.01 -5.91 7.27
CA GLU A 99 11.51 -5.03 8.33
C GLU A 99 10.39 -4.16 7.79
N ILE A 100 9.43 -3.85 8.66
CA ILE A 100 8.37 -2.90 8.36
C ILE A 100 8.37 -1.86 9.48
N LYS A 101 8.38 -0.58 9.10
CA LYS A 101 8.21 0.53 10.05
C LYS A 101 6.91 1.22 9.70
N GLY A 102 5.89 1.02 10.52
CA GLY A 102 4.55 1.54 10.30
C GLY A 102 3.51 0.45 10.38
N ASP A 103 2.36 0.70 9.78
CA ASP A 103 1.22 -0.19 9.87
C ASP A 103 1.29 -1.29 8.80
N TYR A 104 1.35 -2.54 9.26
CA TYR A 104 1.34 -3.70 8.37
C TYR A 104 0.07 -3.74 7.51
N ASN A 105 -1.08 -3.41 8.09
CA ASN A 105 -2.34 -3.43 7.35
C ASN A 105 -2.36 -2.40 6.23
N ASN A 106 -1.62 -1.30 6.39
CA ASN A 106 -1.44 -0.34 5.33
C ASN A 106 -0.71 -0.96 4.13
N VAL A 107 0.30 -1.79 4.40
CA VAL A 107 1.04 -2.48 3.33
C VAL A 107 0.14 -3.49 2.62
N VAL A 108 -0.74 -4.15 3.37
CA VAL A 108 -1.71 -5.09 2.79
C VAL A 108 -2.69 -4.37 1.86
N GLY A 109 -3.12 -3.16 2.22
CA GLY A 109 -3.99 -2.37 1.36
C GLY A 109 -4.90 -1.39 2.05
N LEU A 110 -5.14 -1.53 3.35
CA LEU A 110 -6.02 -0.61 4.07
C LEU A 110 -5.50 -0.40 5.48
N PRO A 111 -5.17 0.86 5.86
CA PRO A 111 -4.66 1.16 7.21
C PRO A 111 -5.83 1.16 8.22
N ILE A 112 -6.23 -0.03 8.63
CA ILE A 112 -7.42 -0.23 9.45
C ILE A 112 -7.36 0.52 10.78
N ALA A 113 -6.22 0.50 11.45
CA ALA A 113 -6.10 1.17 12.75
C ALA A 113 -6.25 2.69 12.62
N ARG A 114 -5.62 3.28 11.60
CA ARG A 114 -5.76 4.70 11.33
C ARG A 114 -7.20 5.03 10.94
N LEU A 115 -7.79 4.19 10.10
CA LEU A 115 -9.17 4.36 9.68
C LEU A 115 -10.12 4.37 10.89
N TYR A 116 -9.92 3.45 11.82
CA TYR A 116 -10.72 3.40 13.04
C TYR A 116 -10.59 4.69 13.84
N GLN A 117 -9.37 5.19 14.01
CA GLN A 117 -9.15 6.43 14.77
C GLN A 117 -9.80 7.62 14.07
N GLU A 118 -9.72 7.70 12.74
CA GLU A 118 -10.34 8.80 12.00
C GLU A 118 -11.86 8.76 12.12
N LEU A 119 -12.45 7.58 12.00
CA LEU A 119 -13.90 7.44 12.16
C LEU A 119 -14.35 7.77 13.57
N LYS A 120 -13.62 7.31 14.57
CA LYS A 120 -13.93 7.59 15.97
C LYS A 120 -13.90 9.08 16.25
N ASN A 121 -12.86 9.76 15.80
CA ASN A 121 -12.72 11.20 16.03
C ASN A 121 -13.76 12.00 15.28
N TRP A 122 -14.14 11.53 14.09
CA TRP A 122 -15.11 12.25 13.27
C TRP A 122 -16.54 12.09 13.78
N SER A 123 -16.94 10.87 14.10
CA SER A 123 -18.30 10.62 14.60
C SER A 123 -18.41 10.89 16.09
N GLY A 124 -17.34 10.67 16.80
CA GLY A 124 -17.32 10.78 18.25
C GLY A 124 -17.44 12.19 18.76
N ALA A 125 -17.15 13.13 17.95
CA ALA A 125 -17.45 14.53 18.18
C ALA A 125 -17.74 14.88 19.64
N LYS A 126 -17.16 14.22 20.53
CA LYS A 126 -17.41 14.54 21.92
C LYS A 126 -16.39 14.04 22.80
#